data_5916958b199718ff08934147205b8dc9
#
_entry.id   5916958b199718ff08934147205b8dc9
#
_cell.length_a   1.000
_cell.length_b   1.000
_cell.length_c   1.000
_cell.angle_alpha   90.00
_cell.angle_beta   90.00
_cell.angle_gamma   90.00
#
_symmetry.space_group_name_H-M   'P 1'
#
loop_
_entity.id
_entity.type
_entity.pdbx_description
1 polymer ?
#
loop_
_entity_poly.entity_id
_entity_poly.type
_entity_poly.pdbx_seq_one_letter_code
_entity_poly.pdbx_strand_id
1 'polypeptide(L)'
;VIYCGSMGDWPLLSDEERQEGVARLVKARIPTVVGTGAINTKKATDHASHAQKVGALGLMVIPRVLSRGPSLSAQRSHFASILNAAPNLPAVIYNSHYYGFSTRADLFFDLKKEFTNLVGFKEFGGAKDLTYAAEHITSQDKKTSLMIGVDTTVFHGYVNCGAVGAITGVGNAFPKEVLHLIDLCKKAANGDSLARQKAKELDEAL
;
A
#
# COMPACT_ATOMS: atom_id res chain seq x y z
N VAL A 1 -7.81 -8.46 2.34
CA VAL A 1 -6.40 -8.84 2.60
C VAL A 1 -5.49 -8.27 1.54
N ILE A 2 -4.20 -8.09 1.87
CA ILE A 2 -3.14 -7.84 0.89
C ILE A 2 -2.41 -9.16 0.65
N TYR A 3 -2.47 -9.68 -0.57
CA TYR A 3 -1.78 -10.91 -0.95
C TYR A 3 -0.52 -10.58 -1.77
N CYS A 4 0.55 -11.32 -1.55
CA CYS A 4 1.86 -11.06 -2.15
C CYS A 4 2.44 -9.67 -1.85
N GLY A 5 2.22 -9.16 -0.63
CA GLY A 5 3.01 -8.07 -0.07
C GLY A 5 4.40 -8.56 0.38
N SER A 6 5.25 -7.64 0.85
CA SER A 6 6.61 -8.00 1.32
C SER A 6 6.58 -9.05 2.44
N MET A 7 5.68 -8.89 3.41
CA MET A 7 5.49 -9.86 4.50
C MET A 7 4.74 -11.13 4.07
N GLY A 8 4.18 -11.16 2.87
CA GLY A 8 3.59 -12.36 2.27
C GLY A 8 4.60 -13.15 1.43
N ASP A 9 5.87 -12.89 1.62
CA ASP A 9 7.00 -13.63 1.04
C ASP A 9 6.89 -13.83 -0.48
N TRP A 10 6.37 -12.81 -1.20
CA TRP A 10 6.18 -12.91 -2.64
C TRP A 10 7.44 -13.37 -3.41
N PRO A 11 8.69 -13.08 -2.97
CA PRO A 11 9.87 -13.55 -3.68
C PRO A 11 10.11 -15.05 -3.59
N LEU A 12 9.49 -15.73 -2.61
CA LEU A 12 9.65 -17.16 -2.34
C LEU A 12 8.60 -18.02 -3.07
N LEU A 13 7.57 -17.39 -3.63
CA LEU A 13 6.51 -18.07 -4.38
C LEU A 13 6.80 -18.03 -5.89
N SER A 14 6.52 -19.10 -6.58
CA SER A 14 6.50 -19.11 -8.05
C SER A 14 5.38 -18.19 -8.59
N ASP A 15 5.48 -17.81 -9.85
CA ASP A 15 4.45 -16.99 -10.49
C ASP A 15 3.10 -17.73 -10.53
N GLU A 16 3.11 -19.06 -10.71
CA GLU A 16 1.94 -19.93 -10.72
C GLU A 16 1.27 -19.99 -9.34
N GLU A 17 2.04 -20.20 -8.29
CA GLU A 17 1.53 -20.22 -6.90
C GLU A 17 0.89 -18.89 -6.53
N ARG A 18 1.52 -17.77 -6.93
CA ARG A 18 0.97 -16.44 -6.70
C ARG A 18 -0.35 -16.24 -7.41
N GLN A 19 -0.43 -16.60 -8.69
CA GLN A 19 -1.65 -16.46 -9.50
C GLN A 19 -2.76 -17.37 -8.98
N GLU A 20 -2.43 -18.61 -8.63
CA GLU A 20 -3.40 -19.54 -8.05
C GLU A 20 -3.92 -19.06 -6.70
N GLY A 21 -3.04 -18.55 -5.83
CA GLY A 21 -3.44 -18.00 -4.53
C GLY A 21 -4.41 -16.82 -4.67
N VAL A 22 -4.13 -15.87 -5.57
CA VAL A 22 -5.06 -14.76 -5.89
C VAL A 22 -6.41 -15.29 -6.36
N ALA A 23 -6.42 -16.24 -7.31
CA ALA A 23 -7.65 -16.79 -7.86
C ALA A 23 -8.48 -17.53 -6.78
N ARG A 24 -7.83 -18.27 -5.87
CA ARG A 24 -8.49 -18.95 -4.74
C ARG A 24 -9.12 -17.98 -3.77
N LEU A 25 -8.42 -16.90 -3.40
CA LEU A 25 -8.94 -15.87 -2.49
C LEU A 25 -10.17 -15.17 -3.09
N VAL A 26 -10.09 -14.76 -4.36
CA VAL A 26 -11.21 -14.13 -5.06
C VAL A 26 -12.41 -15.09 -5.18
N LYS A 27 -12.17 -16.35 -5.54
CA LYS A 27 -13.22 -17.39 -5.59
C LYS A 27 -13.89 -17.59 -4.22
N ALA A 28 -13.12 -17.48 -3.13
CA ALA A 28 -13.64 -17.53 -1.77
C ALA A 28 -14.35 -16.24 -1.33
N ARG A 29 -14.49 -15.25 -2.22
CA ARG A 29 -15.08 -13.94 -1.97
C ARG A 29 -14.35 -13.12 -0.89
N ILE A 30 -13.06 -13.36 -0.73
CA ILE A 30 -12.22 -12.58 0.18
C ILE A 30 -11.78 -11.32 -0.55
N PRO A 31 -12.08 -10.10 -0.03
CA PRO A 31 -11.61 -8.85 -0.63
C PRO A 31 -10.08 -8.84 -0.69
N THR A 32 -9.52 -8.90 -1.90
CA THR A 32 -8.09 -9.14 -2.11
C THR A 32 -7.46 -8.01 -2.93
N VAL A 33 -6.46 -7.36 -2.34
CA VAL A 33 -5.54 -6.45 -3.04
C VAL A 33 -4.24 -7.21 -3.33
N VAL A 34 -3.71 -7.08 -4.53
CA VAL A 34 -2.58 -7.88 -4.99
C VAL A 34 -1.30 -7.06 -5.04
N GLY A 35 -0.26 -7.52 -4.35
CA GLY A 35 1.09 -6.98 -4.48
C GLY A 35 1.74 -7.40 -5.80
N THR A 36 2.23 -6.43 -6.57
CA THR A 36 2.82 -6.67 -7.90
C THR A 36 4.33 -6.87 -7.90
N GLY A 37 4.94 -7.09 -6.72
CA GLY A 37 6.38 -7.30 -6.60
C GLY A 37 6.89 -8.36 -7.56
N ALA A 38 7.98 -8.05 -8.29
CA ALA A 38 8.61 -8.97 -9.22
C ALA A 38 10.05 -8.54 -9.53
N ILE A 39 10.87 -9.48 -10.00
CA ILE A 39 12.26 -9.21 -10.38
C ILE A 39 12.40 -8.36 -11.65
N ASN A 40 11.36 -8.27 -12.46
CA ASN A 40 11.31 -7.43 -13.67
C ASN A 40 9.90 -6.90 -13.94
N THR A 41 9.83 -5.86 -14.76
CA THR A 41 8.57 -5.18 -15.09
C THR A 41 7.58 -6.10 -15.81
N LYS A 42 8.05 -6.98 -16.69
CA LYS A 42 7.16 -7.91 -17.41
C LYS A 42 6.39 -8.79 -16.44
N LYS A 43 7.06 -9.43 -15.48
CA LYS A 43 6.37 -10.26 -14.47
C LYS A 43 5.43 -9.44 -13.60
N ALA A 44 5.82 -8.22 -13.23
CA ALA A 44 4.93 -7.32 -12.48
C ALA A 44 3.64 -7.00 -13.25
N THR A 45 3.74 -6.73 -14.56
CA THR A 45 2.58 -6.51 -15.42
C THR A 45 1.73 -7.78 -15.62
N ASP A 46 2.36 -8.95 -15.71
CA ASP A 46 1.64 -10.22 -15.81
C ASP A 46 0.79 -10.49 -14.54
N HIS A 47 1.34 -10.20 -13.34
CA HIS A 47 0.59 -10.28 -12.09
C HIS A 47 -0.56 -9.27 -12.01
N ALA A 48 -0.35 -8.03 -12.44
CA ALA A 48 -1.39 -7.00 -12.47
C ALA A 48 -2.53 -7.39 -13.42
N SER A 49 -2.21 -7.83 -14.63
CA SER A 49 -3.18 -8.31 -15.62
C SER A 49 -3.97 -9.51 -15.11
N HIS A 50 -3.29 -10.46 -14.47
CA HIS A 50 -3.95 -11.62 -13.86
C HIS A 50 -4.90 -11.19 -12.74
N ALA A 51 -4.47 -10.28 -11.83
CA ALA A 51 -5.31 -9.77 -10.76
C ALA A 51 -6.61 -9.15 -11.29
N GLN A 52 -6.51 -8.34 -12.36
CA GLN A 52 -7.70 -7.77 -13.02
C GLN A 52 -8.59 -8.86 -13.63
N LYS A 53 -8.00 -9.83 -14.34
CA LYS A 53 -8.73 -10.92 -15.00
C LYS A 53 -9.55 -11.74 -14.02
N VAL A 54 -9.03 -12.02 -12.83
CA VAL A 54 -9.73 -12.85 -11.82
C VAL A 54 -10.66 -12.06 -10.91
N GLY A 55 -10.68 -10.73 -11.02
CA GLY A 55 -11.58 -9.87 -10.24
C GLY A 55 -11.07 -9.52 -8.85
N ALA A 56 -9.76 -9.32 -8.68
CA ALA A 56 -9.19 -8.75 -7.46
C ALA A 56 -9.75 -7.34 -7.18
N LEU A 57 -9.68 -6.88 -5.95
CA LEU A 57 -10.21 -5.60 -5.50
C LEU A 57 -9.32 -4.41 -5.90
N GLY A 58 -8.02 -4.61 -6.02
CA GLY A 58 -7.06 -3.56 -6.35
C GLY A 58 -5.63 -4.05 -6.38
N LEU A 59 -4.71 -3.12 -6.62
CA LEU A 59 -3.27 -3.39 -6.68
C LEU A 59 -2.52 -2.60 -5.61
N MET A 60 -1.50 -3.22 -5.05
CA MET A 60 -0.41 -2.56 -4.34
C MET A 60 0.83 -2.63 -5.24
N VAL A 61 1.13 -1.51 -5.89
CA VAL A 61 2.20 -1.43 -6.90
C VAL A 61 3.54 -1.26 -6.20
N ILE A 62 4.37 -2.28 -6.33
CA ILE A 62 5.68 -2.36 -5.69
C ILE A 62 6.75 -1.79 -6.65
N PRO A 63 7.69 -0.95 -6.16
CA PRO A 63 8.81 -0.45 -6.96
C PRO A 63 9.67 -1.56 -7.56
N ARG A 64 10.50 -1.21 -8.55
CA ARG A 64 11.51 -2.13 -9.06
C ARG A 64 12.45 -2.57 -7.94
N VAL A 65 12.66 -3.85 -7.85
CA VAL A 65 13.62 -4.47 -6.91
C VAL A 65 14.95 -4.75 -7.59
N LEU A 66 16.02 -4.91 -6.80
CA LEU A 66 17.37 -5.26 -7.28
C LEU A 66 17.96 -4.29 -8.32
N SER A 67 17.50 -3.06 -8.33
CA SER A 67 18.05 -2.05 -9.24
C SER A 67 19.18 -1.27 -8.55
N ARG A 68 20.38 -1.32 -9.11
CA ARG A 68 21.49 -0.46 -8.66
C ARG A 68 21.22 0.97 -9.12
N GLY A 69 20.83 1.84 -8.19
CA GLY A 69 20.54 3.24 -8.48
C GLY A 69 19.43 3.40 -9.53
N PRO A 70 18.19 3.02 -9.21
CA PRO A 70 17.08 3.14 -10.16
C PRO A 70 16.90 4.60 -10.54
N SER A 71 16.99 4.91 -11.85
CA SER A 71 16.69 6.24 -12.33
C SER A 71 15.20 6.54 -12.18
N LEU A 72 14.87 7.81 -11.99
CA LEU A 72 13.47 8.27 -11.91
C LEU A 72 12.66 7.83 -13.14
N SER A 73 13.24 7.93 -14.33
CA SER A 73 12.59 7.50 -15.58
C SER A 73 12.34 6.00 -15.65
N ALA A 74 13.29 5.18 -15.18
CA ALA A 74 13.11 3.72 -15.14
C ALA A 74 12.01 3.32 -14.14
N GLN A 75 11.93 3.99 -13.00
CA GLN A 75 10.90 3.73 -11.99
C GLN A 75 9.52 4.19 -12.47
N ARG A 76 9.46 5.37 -13.11
CA ARG A 76 8.24 5.85 -13.75
C ARG A 76 7.73 4.87 -14.80
N SER A 77 8.60 4.40 -15.70
CA SER A 77 8.24 3.44 -16.73
C SER A 77 7.72 2.11 -16.14
N HIS A 78 8.33 1.66 -15.04
CA HIS A 78 7.87 0.47 -14.33
C HIS A 78 6.45 0.64 -13.76
N PHE A 79 6.20 1.72 -13.04
CA PHE A 79 4.87 2.02 -12.48
C PHE A 79 3.82 2.19 -13.58
N ALA A 80 4.14 2.98 -14.62
CA ALA A 80 3.27 3.20 -15.75
C ALA A 80 2.85 1.89 -16.44
N SER A 81 3.82 0.98 -16.64
CA SER A 81 3.54 -0.34 -17.24
C SER A 81 2.57 -1.17 -16.41
N ILE A 82 2.72 -1.17 -15.08
CA ILE A 82 1.84 -1.92 -14.19
C ILE A 82 0.43 -1.31 -14.15
N LEU A 83 0.34 0.02 -14.03
CA LEU A 83 -0.96 0.73 -14.00
C LEU A 83 -1.72 0.53 -15.31
N ASN A 84 -1.02 0.55 -16.45
CA ASN A 84 -1.60 0.30 -17.76
C ASN A 84 -2.03 -1.17 -17.97
N ALA A 85 -1.37 -2.13 -17.31
CA ALA A 85 -1.69 -3.55 -17.42
C ALA A 85 -3.00 -3.94 -16.72
N ALA A 86 -3.50 -3.10 -15.79
CA ALA A 86 -4.74 -3.31 -15.07
C ALA A 86 -5.50 -1.98 -14.86
N PRO A 87 -5.95 -1.33 -15.95
CA PRO A 87 -6.50 0.03 -15.89
C PRO A 87 -7.82 0.14 -15.13
N ASN A 88 -8.53 -0.97 -14.94
CA ASN A 88 -9.81 -1.00 -14.22
C ASN A 88 -9.66 -1.33 -12.73
N LEU A 89 -8.46 -1.63 -12.25
CA LEU A 89 -8.22 -1.87 -10.83
C LEU A 89 -7.68 -0.61 -10.15
N PRO A 90 -8.28 -0.15 -9.04
CA PRO A 90 -7.67 0.88 -8.22
C PRO A 90 -6.31 0.41 -7.71
N ALA A 91 -5.34 1.30 -7.74
CA ALA A 91 -3.96 1.00 -7.40
C ALA A 91 -3.39 2.00 -6.40
N VAL A 92 -2.60 1.51 -5.46
CA VAL A 92 -1.79 2.33 -4.56
C VAL A 92 -0.31 2.07 -4.82
N ILE A 93 0.50 3.11 -4.90
CA ILE A 93 1.96 2.96 -4.94
C ILE A 93 2.45 2.63 -3.53
N TYR A 94 3.24 1.58 -3.41
CA TYR A 94 3.93 1.22 -2.18
C TYR A 94 5.30 1.90 -2.12
N ASN A 95 5.43 2.87 -1.23
CA ASN A 95 6.69 3.52 -0.95
C ASN A 95 7.39 2.84 0.21
N SER A 96 8.59 2.32 -0.03
CA SER A 96 9.39 1.64 0.98
C SER A 96 10.88 1.73 0.64
N HIS A 97 11.66 2.17 1.59
CA HIS A 97 13.12 2.25 1.47
C HIS A 97 13.78 0.87 1.26
N TYR A 98 13.12 -0.23 1.59
CA TYR A 98 13.62 -1.59 1.33
C TYR A 98 13.83 -1.87 -0.16
N TYR A 99 13.15 -1.15 -1.03
CA TYR A 99 13.30 -1.31 -2.47
C TYR A 99 14.32 -0.34 -3.08
N GLY A 100 15.03 0.42 -2.24
CA GLY A 100 16.10 1.32 -2.69
C GLY A 100 15.63 2.52 -3.53
N PHE A 101 14.34 2.83 -3.49
CA PHE A 101 13.75 3.98 -4.20
C PHE A 101 12.63 4.60 -3.38
N SER A 102 12.69 5.92 -3.23
CA SER A 102 11.62 6.70 -2.60
C SER A 102 10.82 7.46 -3.66
N THR A 103 9.55 7.11 -3.78
CA THR A 103 8.60 7.85 -4.63
C THR A 103 8.23 9.15 -3.92
N ARG A 104 8.52 10.28 -4.57
CA ARG A 104 8.18 11.61 -4.09
C ARG A 104 6.95 12.16 -4.82
N ALA A 105 6.45 13.29 -4.36
CA ALA A 105 5.21 13.89 -4.87
C ALA A 105 5.24 14.20 -6.37
N ASP A 106 6.37 14.64 -6.89
CA ASP A 106 6.55 14.95 -8.32
C ASP A 106 6.30 13.72 -9.21
N LEU A 107 6.93 12.58 -8.91
CA LEU A 107 6.70 11.34 -9.63
C LEU A 107 5.26 10.83 -9.44
N PHE A 108 4.73 10.91 -8.22
CA PHE A 108 3.37 10.46 -7.94
C PHE A 108 2.34 11.23 -8.77
N PHE A 109 2.42 12.56 -8.80
CA PHE A 109 1.49 13.38 -9.57
C PHE A 109 1.72 13.31 -11.08
N ASP A 110 2.95 13.11 -11.53
CA ASP A 110 3.22 12.87 -12.94
C ASP A 110 2.51 11.59 -13.42
N LEU A 111 2.58 10.50 -12.66
CA LEU A 111 1.82 9.28 -12.95
C LEU A 111 0.30 9.49 -12.83
N LYS A 112 -0.16 10.18 -11.79
CA LYS A 112 -1.59 10.38 -11.54
C LYS A 112 -2.30 11.20 -12.63
N LYS A 113 -1.58 12.07 -13.33
CA LYS A 113 -2.12 12.81 -14.50
C LYS A 113 -2.47 11.88 -15.66
N GLU A 114 -1.72 10.79 -15.81
CA GLU A 114 -1.88 9.83 -16.91
C GLU A 114 -2.78 8.64 -16.50
N PHE A 115 -2.68 8.18 -15.25
CA PHE A 115 -3.34 6.97 -14.77
C PHE A 115 -4.41 7.27 -13.72
N THR A 116 -5.67 7.29 -14.15
CA THR A 116 -6.82 7.57 -13.26
C THR A 116 -7.08 6.48 -12.22
N ASN A 117 -6.58 5.27 -12.46
CA ASN A 117 -6.62 4.16 -11.52
C ASN A 117 -5.58 4.25 -10.39
N LEU A 118 -4.64 5.19 -10.43
CA LEU A 118 -3.76 5.48 -9.30
C LEU A 118 -4.53 6.31 -8.27
N VAL A 119 -4.99 5.66 -7.19
CA VAL A 119 -5.91 6.24 -6.20
C VAL A 119 -5.29 6.44 -4.81
N GLY A 120 -4.05 6.02 -4.60
CA GLY A 120 -3.47 6.12 -3.27
C GLY A 120 -1.98 5.89 -3.19
N PHE A 121 -1.49 6.08 -1.97
CA PHE A 121 -0.09 5.99 -1.61
C PHE A 121 0.04 5.23 -0.29
N LYS A 122 0.82 4.15 -0.25
CA LYS A 122 1.18 3.43 0.96
C LYS A 122 2.58 3.83 1.37
N GLU A 123 2.73 4.38 2.58
CA GLU A 123 4.02 4.80 3.10
C GLU A 123 4.55 3.84 4.17
N PHE A 124 5.80 3.40 3.99
CA PHE A 124 6.52 2.50 4.90
C PHE A 124 7.78 3.13 5.54
N GLY A 125 8.02 4.40 5.33
CA GLY A 125 9.24 5.09 5.79
C GLY A 125 9.23 5.57 7.24
N GLY A 126 8.16 5.31 8.01
CA GLY A 126 8.00 5.80 9.38
C GLY A 126 7.31 7.16 9.46
N ALA A 127 7.31 7.77 10.67
CA ALA A 127 6.51 8.96 10.96
C ALA A 127 6.86 10.17 10.07
N LYS A 128 8.14 10.41 9.81
CA LYS A 128 8.58 11.54 8.96
C LYS A 128 8.11 11.40 7.51
N ASP A 129 8.20 10.21 6.96
CA ASP A 129 7.79 9.96 5.58
C ASP A 129 6.26 9.94 5.45
N LEU A 130 5.53 9.45 6.47
CA LEU A 130 4.08 9.60 6.55
C LEU A 130 3.65 11.07 6.58
N THR A 131 4.32 11.90 7.40
CA THR A 131 4.09 13.36 7.44
C THR A 131 4.36 13.99 6.07
N TYR A 132 5.48 13.64 5.43
CA TYR A 132 5.76 14.10 4.06
C TYR A 132 4.67 13.71 3.07
N ALA A 133 4.20 12.47 3.09
CA ALA A 133 3.13 12.00 2.20
C ALA A 133 1.81 12.75 2.46
N ALA A 134 1.49 13.02 3.72
CA ALA A 134 0.33 13.82 4.10
C ALA A 134 0.42 15.26 3.58
N GLU A 135 1.55 15.93 3.80
CA GLU A 135 1.76 17.33 3.45
C GLU A 135 1.93 17.59 1.95
N HIS A 136 2.57 16.68 1.24
CA HIS A 136 2.98 16.89 -0.16
C HIS A 136 2.19 16.06 -1.17
N ILE A 137 1.47 15.01 -0.77
CA ILE A 137 0.69 14.16 -1.66
C ILE A 137 -0.80 14.30 -1.36
N THR A 138 -1.26 13.83 -0.19
CA THR A 138 -2.70 13.76 0.07
C THR A 138 -3.35 15.08 0.45
N SER A 139 -2.59 16.06 0.95
CA SER A 139 -3.09 17.43 1.11
C SER A 139 -3.39 18.11 -0.22
N GLN A 140 -2.62 17.79 -1.27
CA GLN A 140 -2.74 18.39 -2.60
C GLN A 140 -3.87 17.79 -3.42
N ASP A 141 -4.27 16.56 -3.11
CA ASP A 141 -5.39 15.88 -3.77
C ASP A 141 -6.21 15.05 -2.76
N LYS A 142 -7.36 15.57 -2.36
CA LYS A 142 -8.29 14.96 -1.40
C LYS A 142 -8.86 13.60 -1.87
N LYS A 143 -8.72 13.26 -3.14
CA LYS A 143 -9.13 11.96 -3.69
C LYS A 143 -8.04 10.91 -3.58
N THR A 144 -6.84 11.29 -3.17
CA THR A 144 -5.73 10.35 -2.96
C THR A 144 -5.76 9.81 -1.55
N SER A 145 -5.85 8.49 -1.41
CA SER A 145 -5.86 7.78 -0.14
C SER A 145 -4.45 7.60 0.40
N LEU A 146 -4.19 7.95 1.66
CA LEU A 146 -2.97 7.61 2.37
C LEU A 146 -3.17 6.32 3.16
N MET A 147 -2.27 5.36 2.97
CA MET A 147 -2.26 4.09 3.68
C MET A 147 -0.98 3.97 4.51
N ILE A 148 -1.12 3.60 5.76
CA ILE A 148 -0.01 3.36 6.69
C ILE A 148 0.59 1.99 6.38
N GLY A 149 1.91 1.90 6.30
CA GLY A 149 2.61 0.65 6.00
C GLY A 149 3.43 0.08 7.16
N VAL A 150 3.54 0.78 8.28
CA VAL A 150 4.34 0.40 9.45
C VAL A 150 3.46 0.29 10.68
N ASP A 151 3.54 -0.83 11.39
CA ASP A 151 2.71 -1.13 12.57
C ASP A 151 2.83 -0.06 13.65
N THR A 152 4.03 0.38 13.96
CA THR A 152 4.32 1.39 15.00
C THR A 152 3.94 2.84 14.64
N THR A 153 3.29 3.05 13.50
CA THR A 153 2.87 4.40 13.05
C THR A 153 1.37 4.51 12.81
N VAL A 154 0.59 3.53 13.24
CA VAL A 154 -0.86 3.49 13.02
C VAL A 154 -1.54 4.69 13.69
N PHE A 155 -1.24 4.95 14.95
CA PHE A 155 -1.76 6.13 15.65
C PHE A 155 -1.39 7.42 14.94
N HIS A 156 -0.10 7.63 14.64
CA HIS A 156 0.39 8.83 13.97
C HIS A 156 -0.28 9.06 12.61
N GLY A 157 -0.39 8.00 11.82
CA GLY A 157 -0.96 8.08 10.47
C GLY A 157 -2.43 8.50 10.46
N TYR A 158 -3.26 7.90 11.31
CA TYR A 158 -4.68 8.26 11.39
C TYR A 158 -4.91 9.63 12.03
N VAL A 159 -4.24 9.90 13.15
CA VAL A 159 -4.55 11.07 13.98
C VAL A 159 -3.89 12.35 13.46
N ASN A 160 -2.68 12.24 12.90
CA ASN A 160 -1.89 13.42 12.51
C ASN A 160 -1.75 13.57 10.99
N CYS A 161 -1.87 12.48 10.21
CA CYS A 161 -1.61 12.49 8.77
C CYS A 161 -2.86 12.28 7.90
N GLY A 162 -4.02 12.05 8.51
CA GLY A 162 -5.27 11.83 7.76
C GLY A 162 -5.29 10.54 6.95
N ALA A 163 -4.53 9.53 7.35
CA ALA A 163 -4.55 8.23 6.70
C ALA A 163 -5.95 7.58 6.83
N VAL A 164 -6.34 6.85 5.81
CA VAL A 164 -7.65 6.20 5.73
C VAL A 164 -7.60 4.69 5.93
N GLY A 165 -6.40 4.11 5.92
CA GLY A 165 -6.17 2.68 6.10
C GLY A 165 -4.77 2.36 6.62
N ALA A 166 -4.62 1.16 7.17
CA ALA A 166 -3.34 0.60 7.59
C ALA A 166 -3.15 -0.80 7.02
N ILE A 167 -1.93 -1.11 6.63
CA ILE A 167 -1.51 -2.42 6.13
C ILE A 167 -0.43 -2.91 7.08
N THR A 168 -0.85 -3.72 8.04
CA THR A 168 -0.07 -4.10 9.22
C THR A 168 0.43 -5.54 9.10
N GLY A 169 1.60 -5.81 9.66
CA GLY A 169 2.12 -7.16 9.83
C GLY A 169 1.58 -7.82 11.09
N VAL A 170 1.53 -7.06 12.18
CA VAL A 170 1.04 -7.55 13.50
C VAL A 170 -0.43 -8.01 13.43
N GLY A 171 -1.21 -7.48 12.50
CA GLY A 171 -2.60 -7.91 12.26
C GLY A 171 -2.76 -9.37 11.82
N ASN A 172 -1.69 -10.04 11.38
CA ASN A 172 -1.73 -11.48 11.13
C ASN A 172 -1.78 -12.31 12.43
N ALA A 173 -1.21 -11.79 13.51
CA ALA A 173 -1.20 -12.44 14.83
C ALA A 173 -2.34 -11.93 15.75
N PHE A 174 -2.59 -10.63 15.72
CA PHE A 174 -3.53 -9.92 16.60
C PHE A 174 -4.57 -9.11 15.80
N PRO A 175 -5.41 -9.76 14.96
CA PRO A 175 -6.33 -9.04 14.07
C PRO A 175 -7.40 -8.25 14.81
N LYS A 176 -7.87 -8.73 15.95
CA LYS A 176 -8.90 -8.03 16.75
C LYS A 176 -8.36 -6.78 17.40
N GLU A 177 -7.17 -6.85 17.94
CA GLU A 177 -6.46 -5.74 18.59
C GLU A 177 -6.14 -4.65 17.59
N VAL A 178 -5.65 -5.00 16.40
CA VAL A 178 -5.38 -4.05 15.32
C VAL A 178 -6.65 -3.38 14.83
N LEU A 179 -7.75 -4.12 14.64
CA LEU A 179 -9.03 -3.53 14.25
C LEU A 179 -9.56 -2.59 15.34
N HIS A 180 -9.38 -2.94 16.62
CA HIS A 180 -9.74 -2.08 17.73
C HIS A 180 -8.89 -0.81 17.78
N LEU A 181 -7.57 -0.92 17.57
CA LEU A 181 -6.67 0.22 17.45
C LEU A 181 -7.11 1.18 16.33
N ILE A 182 -7.42 0.64 15.15
CA ILE A 182 -7.90 1.44 14.02
C ILE A 182 -9.21 2.17 14.35
N ASP A 183 -10.17 1.52 15.02
CA ASP A 183 -11.42 2.16 15.46
C ASP A 183 -11.16 3.30 16.46
N LEU A 184 -10.31 3.08 17.44
CA LEU A 184 -9.90 4.11 18.40
C LEU A 184 -9.20 5.29 17.71
N CYS A 185 -8.28 5.01 16.76
CA CYS A 185 -7.59 6.06 16.01
C CYS A 185 -8.55 6.90 15.17
N LYS A 186 -9.56 6.29 14.53
CA LYS A 186 -10.61 7.02 13.79
C LYS A 186 -11.43 7.93 14.70
N LYS A 187 -11.82 7.47 15.89
CA LYS A 187 -12.52 8.28 16.89
C LYS A 187 -11.64 9.43 17.39
N ALA A 188 -10.37 9.14 17.68
CA ALA A 188 -9.37 10.14 18.10
C ALA A 188 -9.16 11.23 17.05
N ALA A 189 -9.09 10.87 15.76
CA ALA A 189 -8.98 11.80 14.65
C ALA A 189 -10.21 12.72 14.53
N ASN A 190 -11.38 12.27 15.00
CA ASN A 190 -12.62 13.05 15.07
C ASN A 190 -12.81 13.82 16.40
N GLY A 191 -11.77 13.89 17.25
CA GLY A 191 -11.74 14.73 18.44
C GLY A 191 -12.10 14.00 19.75
N ASP A 192 -12.29 12.69 19.76
CA ASP A 192 -12.53 11.92 20.99
C ASP A 192 -11.22 11.79 21.79
N SER A 193 -11.12 12.53 22.90
CA SER A 193 -9.94 12.55 23.77
C SER A 193 -9.70 11.23 24.51
N LEU A 194 -10.76 10.54 24.92
CA LEU A 194 -10.65 9.23 25.59
C LEU A 194 -10.18 8.17 24.59
N ALA A 195 -10.74 8.16 23.40
CA ALA A 195 -10.28 7.26 22.33
C ALA A 195 -8.82 7.56 21.96
N ARG A 196 -8.40 8.82 21.96
CA ARG A 196 -7.01 9.22 21.70
C ARG A 196 -6.04 8.64 22.72
N GLN A 197 -6.37 8.71 24.00
CA GLN A 197 -5.55 8.11 25.05
C GLN A 197 -5.45 6.61 24.89
N LYS A 198 -6.59 5.91 24.76
CA LYS A 198 -6.64 4.46 24.59
C LYS A 198 -5.95 3.96 23.32
N ALA A 199 -6.07 4.72 22.23
CA ALA A 199 -5.39 4.40 20.98
C ALA A 199 -3.87 4.45 21.17
N LYS A 200 -3.35 5.46 21.85
CA LYS A 200 -1.92 5.60 22.12
C LYS A 200 -1.39 4.45 22.98
N GLU A 201 -2.10 4.11 24.06
CA GLU A 201 -1.75 3.00 24.94
C GLU A 201 -1.72 1.66 24.18
N LEU A 202 -2.69 1.42 23.30
CA LEU A 202 -2.76 0.18 22.51
C LEU A 202 -1.71 0.14 21.38
N ASP A 203 -1.41 1.28 20.72
CA ASP A 203 -0.37 1.40 19.70
C ASP A 203 1.04 1.13 20.27
N GLU A 204 1.28 1.54 21.53
CA GLU A 204 2.52 1.26 22.26
C GLU A 204 2.63 -0.22 22.72
N ALA A 205 1.50 -0.92 22.86
CA ALA A 205 1.45 -2.30 23.35
C ALA A 205 1.54 -3.34 22.21
N LEU A 206 1.25 -2.97 20.97
CA LEU A 206 1.28 -3.82 19.77
C LEU A 206 2.62 -3.73 19.04
#